data_737731095702fc84a5e83346dbe30912
#
_entry.id   737731095702fc84a5e83346dbe30912
#
_cell.length_a   1.000
_cell.length_b   1.000
_cell.length_c   1.000
_cell.angle_alpha   90.00
_cell.angle_beta   90.00
_cell.angle_gamma   90.00
#
_symmetry.space_group_name_H-M   'P 1'
#
loop_
_entity.id
_entity.type
_entity.pdbx_description
1 polymer ?
#
loop_
_entity_poly.entity_id
_entity_poly.type
_entity_poly.pdbx_seq_one_letter_code
_entity_poly.pdbx_strand_id
1 'polypeptide(L)'
;MGNTKPLLIKKGAEASLYLADWHGRRVIMKKRLPKKYRPSMLDEQIKTYRTIHEPQLIHEAKKAGVPTPTIFLVDVKNATIIMEFTEGKQVKQLLGEVAKSERQSLCLKIGELIGRLHEYGIIHGDLTTSNMILDSEGRIFFVDFGLGEKSKELEARGVDLHLMKRALQSTHFRFTEECFDAVIRGYSKVLGAEAVKSILDKIKEIERRGRYVAERKGEPE
;
A
#
# COMPACT_ATOMS: atom_id res chain seq x y z
N MET A 1 17.95 -28.87 -8.92
CA MET A 1 16.86 -28.08 -8.30
C MET A 1 17.33 -27.72 -6.88
N GLY A 2 17.75 -26.49 -6.65
CA GLY A 2 18.23 -26.04 -5.34
C GLY A 2 17.06 -25.99 -4.35
N ASN A 3 17.01 -26.92 -3.44
CA ASN A 3 15.95 -27.09 -2.43
C ASN A 3 16.22 -26.20 -1.20
N THR A 4 16.41 -24.89 -1.43
CA THR A 4 16.49 -23.94 -0.32
C THR A 4 15.07 -23.72 0.23
N LYS A 5 14.85 -24.10 1.49
CA LYS A 5 13.58 -23.84 2.19
C LYS A 5 13.26 -22.34 2.13
N PRO A 6 12.02 -21.96 1.79
CA PRO A 6 11.59 -20.56 1.84
C PRO A 6 11.87 -19.93 3.23
N LEU A 7 12.55 -18.79 3.27
CA LEU A 7 12.84 -18.06 4.49
C LEU A 7 11.69 -17.12 4.82
N LEU A 8 11.07 -17.28 5.98
CA LEU A 8 10.04 -16.35 6.45
C LEU A 8 10.67 -14.97 6.74
N ILE A 9 10.23 -13.94 6.03
CA ILE A 9 10.71 -12.55 6.21
C ILE A 9 9.71 -11.67 6.96
N LYS A 10 8.40 -11.96 6.84
CA LYS A 10 7.36 -11.19 7.54
C LYS A 10 6.12 -12.06 7.77
N LYS A 11 5.63 -12.07 9.01
CA LYS A 11 4.32 -12.64 9.35
C LYS A 11 3.33 -11.51 9.57
N GLY A 12 2.48 -11.25 8.58
CA GLY A 12 1.44 -10.22 8.65
C GLY A 12 0.12 -10.77 9.18
N ALA A 13 -0.84 -9.87 9.39
CA ALA A 13 -2.19 -10.24 9.81
C ALA A 13 -2.92 -11.10 8.76
N GLU A 14 -2.75 -10.82 7.48
CA GLU A 14 -3.50 -11.47 6.39
C GLU A 14 -2.67 -12.49 5.60
N ALA A 15 -1.34 -12.33 5.54
CA ALA A 15 -0.45 -13.21 4.82
C ALA A 15 0.94 -13.27 5.46
N SER A 16 1.65 -14.34 5.18
CA SER A 16 3.08 -14.48 5.46
C SER A 16 3.89 -14.29 4.18
N LEU A 17 5.00 -13.55 4.27
CA LEU A 17 5.93 -13.33 3.17
C LEU A 17 7.18 -14.17 3.39
N TYR A 18 7.55 -14.88 2.35
CA TYR A 18 8.77 -15.71 2.35
C TYR A 18 9.68 -15.27 1.21
N LEU A 19 10.97 -15.20 1.48
CA LEU A 19 11.99 -15.13 0.44
C LEU A 19 12.26 -16.55 -0.03
N ALA A 20 12.21 -16.76 -1.34
CA ALA A 20 12.42 -18.07 -1.95
C ALA A 20 13.28 -17.95 -3.22
N ASP A 21 13.84 -19.06 -3.65
CA ASP A 21 14.38 -19.21 -4.99
C ASP A 21 13.31 -19.85 -5.90
N TRP A 22 13.09 -19.27 -7.06
CA TRP A 22 12.17 -19.77 -8.06
C TRP A 22 12.86 -19.74 -9.43
N HIS A 23 13.27 -20.91 -9.90
CA HIS A 23 14.05 -21.06 -11.12
C HIS A 23 15.32 -20.18 -11.19
N GLY A 24 16.08 -20.15 -10.10
CA GLY A 24 17.31 -19.37 -9.99
C GLY A 24 17.10 -17.85 -9.78
N ARG A 25 15.87 -17.43 -9.50
CA ARG A 25 15.54 -16.02 -9.20
C ARG A 25 15.06 -15.88 -7.76
N ARG A 26 15.53 -14.84 -7.08
CA ARG A 26 14.97 -14.45 -5.78
C ARG A 26 13.57 -13.89 -5.97
N VAL A 27 12.61 -14.45 -5.23
CA VAL A 27 11.19 -14.09 -5.31
C VAL A 27 10.60 -13.92 -3.92
N ILE A 28 9.51 -13.15 -3.85
CA ILE A 28 8.60 -13.13 -2.70
C ILE A 28 7.49 -14.14 -2.95
N MET A 29 7.34 -15.08 -2.04
CA MET A 29 6.18 -15.96 -1.94
C MET A 29 5.24 -15.43 -0.85
N LYS A 30 4.12 -14.86 -1.25
CA LYS A 30 3.07 -14.36 -0.36
C LYS A 30 2.01 -15.43 -0.17
N LYS A 31 1.92 -15.98 1.03
CA LYS A 31 0.98 -17.08 1.35
C LYS A 31 -0.04 -16.62 2.39
N ARG A 32 -1.32 -16.75 2.08
CA ARG A 32 -2.43 -16.48 2.99
C ARG A 32 -2.76 -17.73 3.80
N LEU A 33 -2.64 -17.61 5.14
CA LEU A 33 -2.89 -18.72 6.05
C LEU A 33 -4.33 -18.65 6.59
N PRO A 34 -4.96 -19.80 6.87
CA PRO A 34 -6.29 -19.85 7.48
C PRO A 34 -6.37 -19.08 8.79
N LYS A 35 -7.51 -18.44 9.05
CA LYS A 35 -7.76 -17.68 10.27
C LYS A 35 -8.73 -18.45 11.19
N LYS A 36 -8.24 -18.86 12.37
CA LYS A 36 -9.01 -19.66 13.33
C LYS A 36 -10.26 -18.94 13.86
N TYR A 37 -10.28 -17.60 13.81
CA TYR A 37 -11.41 -16.78 14.29
C TYR A 37 -12.50 -16.54 13.23
N ARG A 38 -12.28 -17.01 12.01
CA ARG A 38 -13.28 -16.90 10.92
C ARG A 38 -13.94 -18.24 10.65
N PRO A 39 -15.25 -18.28 10.32
CA PRO A 39 -15.87 -19.47 9.74
C PRO A 39 -15.07 -19.93 8.52
N SER A 40 -14.83 -21.23 8.39
CA SER A 40 -13.93 -21.77 7.35
C SER A 40 -14.33 -21.38 5.93
N MET A 41 -15.63 -21.42 5.61
CA MET A 41 -16.15 -21.06 4.30
C MET A 41 -15.91 -19.57 3.96
N LEU A 42 -16.12 -18.66 4.92
CA LEU A 42 -15.86 -17.23 4.75
C LEU A 42 -14.36 -16.95 4.58
N ASP A 43 -13.52 -17.62 5.40
CA ASP A 43 -12.05 -17.47 5.28
C ASP A 43 -11.53 -17.93 3.92
N GLU A 44 -12.06 -19.03 3.40
CA GLU A 44 -11.74 -19.55 2.07
C GLU A 44 -12.14 -18.56 0.96
N GLN A 45 -13.36 -18.02 1.01
CA GLN A 45 -13.83 -17.01 0.05
C GLN A 45 -12.94 -15.76 0.06
N ILE A 46 -12.59 -15.23 1.23
CA ILE A 46 -11.74 -14.05 1.37
C ILE A 46 -10.34 -14.33 0.83
N LYS A 47 -9.73 -15.47 1.16
CA LYS A 47 -8.40 -15.85 0.66
C LYS A 47 -8.38 -15.99 -0.85
N THR A 48 -9.38 -16.70 -1.40
CA THR A 48 -9.53 -16.90 -2.85
C THR A 48 -9.69 -15.56 -3.56
N TYR A 49 -10.64 -14.73 -3.11
CA TYR A 49 -10.88 -13.41 -3.69
C TYR A 49 -9.60 -12.56 -3.70
N ARG A 50 -8.93 -12.42 -2.55
CA ARG A 50 -7.73 -11.60 -2.44
C ARG A 50 -6.54 -12.16 -3.23
N THR A 51 -6.45 -13.48 -3.38
CA THR A 51 -5.36 -14.12 -4.15
C THR A 51 -5.52 -13.88 -5.64
N ILE A 52 -6.74 -13.75 -6.13
CA ILE A 52 -7.05 -13.42 -7.53
C ILE A 52 -6.95 -11.90 -7.76
N HIS A 53 -7.51 -11.11 -6.84
CA HIS A 53 -7.72 -9.68 -7.06
C HIS A 53 -6.44 -8.85 -6.91
N GLU A 54 -5.58 -9.18 -5.94
CA GLU A 54 -4.33 -8.46 -5.71
C GLU A 54 -3.39 -8.44 -6.94
N PRO A 55 -3.12 -9.57 -7.62
CA PRO A 55 -2.33 -9.58 -8.86
C PRO A 55 -2.94 -8.74 -9.99
N GLN A 56 -4.27 -8.71 -10.09
CA GLN A 56 -4.97 -7.87 -11.07
C GLN A 56 -4.73 -6.39 -10.80
N LEU A 57 -4.86 -5.94 -9.54
CA LEU A 57 -4.58 -4.55 -9.17
C LEU A 57 -3.12 -4.17 -9.39
N ILE A 58 -2.17 -5.06 -9.06
CA ILE A 58 -0.75 -4.88 -9.31
C ILE A 58 -0.48 -4.67 -10.81
N HIS A 59 -1.11 -5.49 -11.67
CA HIS A 59 -0.99 -5.36 -13.11
C HIS A 59 -1.58 -4.03 -13.63
N GLU A 60 -2.75 -3.64 -13.16
CA GLU A 60 -3.40 -2.39 -13.54
C GLU A 60 -2.61 -1.16 -13.04
N ALA A 61 -2.05 -1.21 -11.83
CA ALA A 61 -1.17 -0.18 -11.30
C ALA A 61 0.07 0.01 -12.18
N LYS A 62 0.66 -1.09 -12.68
CA LYS A 62 1.77 -1.03 -13.64
C LYS A 62 1.37 -0.36 -14.95
N LYS A 63 0.16 -0.61 -15.46
CA LYS A 63 -0.39 0.10 -16.64
C LYS A 63 -0.61 1.58 -16.38
N ALA A 64 -0.97 1.96 -15.16
CA ALA A 64 -1.08 3.36 -14.75
C ALA A 64 0.29 4.07 -14.60
N GLY A 65 1.41 3.38 -14.91
CA GLY A 65 2.76 3.90 -14.80
C GLY A 65 3.28 3.97 -13.35
N VAL A 66 2.72 3.16 -12.46
CA VAL A 66 3.19 3.01 -11.08
C VAL A 66 4.04 1.74 -10.97
N PRO A 67 5.31 1.83 -10.55
CA PRO A 67 6.15 0.65 -10.40
C PRO A 67 5.56 -0.31 -9.36
N THR A 68 5.45 -1.58 -9.73
CA THR A 68 4.95 -2.68 -8.89
C THR A 68 5.72 -3.95 -9.21
N PRO A 69 5.82 -4.92 -8.28
CA PRO A 69 6.47 -6.19 -8.54
C PRO A 69 5.85 -6.93 -9.72
N THR A 70 6.67 -7.66 -10.46
CA THR A 70 6.18 -8.57 -11.51
C THR A 70 5.58 -9.82 -10.85
N ILE A 71 4.38 -10.21 -11.28
CA ILE A 71 3.74 -11.45 -10.81
C ILE A 71 4.20 -12.59 -11.71
N PHE A 72 4.75 -13.65 -11.11
CA PHE A 72 5.22 -14.84 -11.81
C PHE A 72 4.21 -15.99 -11.77
N LEU A 73 3.54 -16.19 -10.62
CA LEU A 73 2.57 -17.26 -10.42
C LEU A 73 1.48 -16.86 -9.45
N VAL A 74 0.25 -17.28 -9.74
CA VAL A 74 -0.90 -17.17 -8.83
C VAL A 74 -1.45 -18.58 -8.61
N ASP A 75 -1.22 -19.13 -7.43
CA ASP A 75 -1.76 -20.42 -6.99
C ASP A 75 -2.98 -20.18 -6.09
N VAL A 76 -4.15 -20.17 -6.71
CA VAL A 76 -5.42 -19.90 -6.01
C VAL A 76 -5.73 -21.01 -5.02
N LYS A 77 -5.45 -22.27 -5.36
CA LYS A 77 -5.72 -23.44 -4.50
C LYS A 77 -4.96 -23.38 -3.18
N ASN A 78 -3.71 -22.94 -3.22
CA ASN A 78 -2.86 -22.82 -2.03
C ASN A 78 -2.82 -21.38 -1.48
N ALA A 79 -3.67 -20.48 -2.00
CA ALA A 79 -3.74 -19.06 -1.63
C ALA A 79 -2.35 -18.39 -1.61
N THR A 80 -1.56 -18.64 -2.67
CA THR A 80 -0.16 -18.22 -2.77
C THR A 80 0.08 -17.41 -4.05
N ILE A 81 0.82 -16.31 -3.92
CA ILE A 81 1.29 -15.48 -5.03
C ILE A 81 2.81 -15.51 -5.02
N ILE A 82 3.44 -15.81 -6.16
CA ILE A 82 4.89 -15.67 -6.35
C ILE A 82 5.13 -14.42 -7.19
N MET A 83 5.93 -13.51 -6.66
CA MET A 83 6.21 -12.22 -7.28
C MET A 83 7.68 -11.85 -7.15
N GLU A 84 8.09 -10.88 -7.94
CA GLU A 84 9.42 -10.29 -7.95
C GLU A 84 9.84 -9.85 -6.54
N PHE A 85 11.08 -10.18 -6.17
CA PHE A 85 11.73 -9.59 -5.02
C PHE A 85 12.26 -8.21 -5.43
N THR A 86 11.64 -7.15 -4.95
CA THR A 86 12.08 -5.78 -5.19
C THR A 86 13.25 -5.45 -4.28
N GLU A 87 14.45 -5.30 -4.84
CA GLU A 87 15.63 -4.86 -4.09
C GLU A 87 15.52 -3.36 -3.79
N GLY A 88 15.75 -2.99 -2.52
CA GLY A 88 15.68 -1.60 -2.11
C GLY A 88 15.44 -1.43 -0.61
N LYS A 89 15.26 -0.18 -0.20
CA LYS A 89 14.90 0.18 1.19
C LYS A 89 13.43 0.58 1.26
N GLN A 90 12.77 0.18 2.34
CA GLN A 90 11.41 0.69 2.60
C GLN A 90 11.44 2.20 2.84
N VAL A 91 10.50 2.92 2.24
CA VAL A 91 10.35 4.38 2.44
C VAL A 91 10.21 4.73 3.92
N LYS A 92 9.56 3.86 4.70
CA LYS A 92 9.47 3.98 6.15
C LYS A 92 10.82 4.15 6.85
N GLN A 93 11.86 3.47 6.39
CA GLN A 93 13.21 3.57 6.97
C GLN A 93 13.91 4.84 6.49
N LEU A 94 13.74 5.19 5.22
CA LEU A 94 14.45 6.29 4.58
C LEU A 94 14.02 7.67 5.07
N LEU A 95 12.71 7.90 5.27
CA LEU A 95 12.20 9.25 5.60
C LEU A 95 12.82 9.88 6.85
N GLY A 96 13.27 9.06 7.81
CA GLY A 96 13.98 9.54 9.00
C GLY A 96 15.48 9.77 8.82
N GLU A 97 16.09 9.17 7.78
CA GLU A 97 17.53 9.16 7.56
C GLU A 97 17.99 10.24 6.56
N VAL A 98 17.14 10.63 5.61
CA VAL A 98 17.49 11.53 4.51
C VAL A 98 17.35 13.01 4.88
N ALA A 99 18.06 13.87 4.16
CA ALA A 99 17.97 15.33 4.31
C ALA A 99 16.56 15.84 3.96
N LYS A 100 16.19 17.02 4.47
CA LYS A 100 14.86 17.63 4.26
C LYS A 100 14.49 17.75 2.76
N SER A 101 15.41 18.23 1.94
CA SER A 101 15.17 18.40 0.49
C SER A 101 14.91 17.07 -0.22
N GLU A 102 15.66 16.03 0.15
CA GLU A 102 15.50 14.69 -0.41
C GLU A 102 14.19 14.06 0.05
N ARG A 103 13.83 14.22 1.34
CA ARG A 103 12.54 13.78 1.90
C ARG A 103 11.35 14.41 1.18
N GLN A 104 11.42 15.73 0.94
CA GLN A 104 10.38 16.44 0.19
C GLN A 104 10.27 15.94 -1.26
N SER A 105 11.40 15.72 -1.93
CA SER A 105 11.44 15.19 -3.30
C SER A 105 10.84 13.78 -3.35
N LEU A 106 11.18 12.92 -2.38
CA LEU A 106 10.63 11.56 -2.27
C LEU A 106 9.11 11.57 -2.07
N CYS A 107 8.63 12.37 -1.11
CA CYS A 107 7.20 12.51 -0.83
C CYS A 107 6.43 13.10 -2.02
N LEU A 108 7.01 14.03 -2.76
CA LEU A 108 6.41 14.57 -3.97
C LEU A 108 6.24 13.50 -5.05
N LYS A 109 7.28 12.69 -5.30
CA LYS A 109 7.20 11.53 -6.23
C LYS A 109 6.13 10.53 -5.79
N ILE A 110 6.05 10.22 -4.48
CA ILE A 110 4.99 9.36 -3.93
C ILE A 110 3.61 9.94 -4.25
N GLY A 111 3.41 11.23 -4.05
CA GLY A 111 2.16 11.91 -4.39
C GLY A 111 1.78 11.78 -5.87
N GLU A 112 2.75 11.95 -6.78
CA GLU A 112 2.53 11.76 -8.22
C GLU A 112 2.09 10.32 -8.54
N LEU A 113 2.72 9.32 -7.91
CA LEU A 113 2.37 7.91 -8.12
C LEU A 113 0.97 7.57 -7.55
N ILE A 114 0.62 8.08 -6.37
CA ILE A 114 -0.74 7.94 -5.82
C ILE A 114 -1.76 8.62 -6.75
N GLY A 115 -1.43 9.79 -7.28
CA GLY A 115 -2.26 10.49 -8.26
C GLY A 115 -2.57 9.63 -9.47
N ARG A 116 -1.57 8.96 -10.05
CA ARG A 116 -1.73 8.03 -11.18
C ARG A 116 -2.61 6.83 -10.83
N LEU A 117 -2.44 6.22 -9.64
CA LEU A 117 -3.33 5.15 -9.18
C LEU A 117 -4.78 5.63 -9.18
N HIS A 118 -5.05 6.74 -8.51
CA HIS A 118 -6.40 7.28 -8.35
C HIS A 118 -7.02 7.77 -9.66
N GLU A 119 -6.22 8.36 -10.56
CA GLU A 119 -6.67 8.72 -11.92
C GLU A 119 -7.13 7.49 -12.69
N TYR A 120 -6.39 6.37 -12.55
CA TYR A 120 -6.71 5.08 -13.16
C TYR A 120 -7.83 4.32 -12.45
N GLY A 121 -8.37 4.88 -11.36
CA GLY A 121 -9.44 4.29 -10.56
C GLY A 121 -8.97 3.14 -9.68
N ILE A 122 -7.72 3.15 -9.23
CA ILE A 122 -7.16 2.15 -8.33
C ILE A 122 -6.97 2.77 -6.95
N ILE A 123 -7.58 2.17 -5.94
CA ILE A 123 -7.39 2.46 -4.52
C ILE A 123 -6.46 1.40 -3.96
N HIS A 124 -5.42 1.82 -3.25
CA HIS A 124 -4.45 0.88 -2.66
C HIS A 124 -5.01 0.15 -1.45
N GLY A 125 -5.78 0.85 -0.62
CA GLY A 125 -6.44 0.32 0.57
C GLY A 125 -5.53 0.15 1.81
N ASP A 126 -4.20 0.26 1.63
CA ASP A 126 -3.21 0.24 2.73
C ASP A 126 -2.01 1.13 2.38
N LEU A 127 -2.28 2.39 2.04
CA LEU A 127 -1.27 3.40 1.70
C LEU A 127 -0.42 3.75 2.92
N THR A 128 0.69 3.05 3.09
CA THR A 128 1.68 3.31 4.14
C THR A 128 3.10 3.35 3.58
N THR A 129 3.99 4.05 4.26
CA THR A 129 5.42 4.11 3.90
C THR A 129 6.12 2.75 4.02
N SER A 130 5.51 1.78 4.70
CA SER A 130 5.98 0.39 4.80
C SER A 130 5.69 -0.43 3.54
N ASN A 131 4.71 -0.01 2.74
CA ASN A 131 4.29 -0.66 1.50
C ASN A 131 4.87 0.02 0.25
N MET A 132 5.95 0.78 0.44
CA MET A 132 6.70 1.43 -0.62
C MET A 132 8.19 1.11 -0.47
N ILE A 133 8.83 0.72 -1.59
CA ILE A 133 10.25 0.37 -1.64
C ILE A 133 10.94 1.28 -2.67
N LEU A 134 11.97 1.98 -2.24
CA LEU A 134 12.85 2.77 -3.13
C LEU A 134 14.02 1.88 -3.56
N ASP A 135 14.15 1.65 -4.86
CA ASP A 135 15.28 0.90 -5.42
C ASP A 135 16.52 1.79 -5.67
N SER A 136 17.60 1.16 -6.13
CA SER A 136 18.86 1.84 -6.45
C SER A 136 18.79 2.79 -7.64
N GLU A 137 17.75 2.66 -8.49
CA GLU A 137 17.52 3.53 -9.66
C GLU A 137 16.61 4.73 -9.32
N GLY A 138 16.17 4.84 -8.05
CA GLY A 138 15.28 5.91 -7.59
C GLY A 138 13.83 5.72 -7.98
N ARG A 139 13.41 4.48 -8.34
CA ARG A 139 12.02 4.11 -8.57
C ARG A 139 11.36 3.71 -7.25
N ILE A 140 10.13 4.13 -7.06
CA ILE A 140 9.34 3.79 -5.87
C ILE A 140 8.33 2.72 -6.26
N PHE A 141 8.57 1.50 -5.78
CA PHE A 141 7.66 0.38 -5.97
C PHE A 141 6.56 0.38 -4.92
N PHE A 142 5.32 0.29 -5.35
CA PHE A 142 4.18 0.05 -4.48
C PHE A 142 3.94 -1.45 -4.37
N VAL A 143 3.79 -1.94 -3.15
CA VAL A 143 3.63 -3.37 -2.84
C VAL A 143 2.41 -3.57 -1.93
N ASP A 144 1.87 -4.80 -1.92
CA ASP A 144 0.75 -5.19 -1.04
C ASP A 144 -0.59 -4.49 -1.34
N PHE A 145 -1.16 -4.79 -2.50
CA PHE A 145 -2.52 -4.36 -2.90
C PHE A 145 -3.63 -5.28 -2.36
N GLY A 146 -3.36 -6.06 -1.30
CA GLY A 146 -4.29 -7.06 -0.78
C GLY A 146 -5.59 -6.52 -0.19
N LEU A 147 -5.66 -5.21 0.10
CA LEU A 147 -6.85 -4.48 0.54
C LEU A 147 -7.34 -3.48 -0.51
N GLY A 148 -6.70 -3.46 -1.67
CA GLY A 148 -7.04 -2.53 -2.74
C GLY A 148 -8.34 -2.87 -3.46
N GLU A 149 -8.86 -1.90 -4.17
CA GLU A 149 -10.06 -2.03 -4.98
C GLU A 149 -10.05 -1.10 -6.20
N LYS A 150 -10.97 -1.32 -7.14
CA LYS A 150 -11.26 -0.36 -8.20
C LYS A 150 -12.39 0.56 -7.78
N SER A 151 -12.09 1.84 -7.66
CA SER A 151 -13.08 2.88 -7.36
C SER A 151 -12.64 4.23 -7.92
N LYS A 152 -13.60 5.01 -8.41
CA LYS A 152 -13.42 6.41 -8.79
C LYS A 152 -14.08 7.37 -7.79
N GLU A 153 -14.64 6.84 -6.71
CA GLU A 153 -15.34 7.62 -5.71
C GLU A 153 -14.39 8.53 -4.92
N LEU A 154 -14.84 9.74 -4.69
CA LEU A 154 -14.10 10.73 -3.92
C LEU A 154 -13.84 10.25 -2.48
N GLU A 155 -14.81 9.56 -1.89
CA GLU A 155 -14.70 8.95 -0.56
C GLU A 155 -13.53 7.95 -0.50
N ALA A 156 -13.46 7.01 -1.44
CA ALA A 156 -12.41 5.99 -1.48
C ALA A 156 -11.01 6.60 -1.62
N ARG A 157 -10.85 7.60 -2.50
CA ARG A 157 -9.60 8.37 -2.65
C ARG A 157 -9.24 9.13 -1.37
N GLY A 158 -10.23 9.73 -0.72
CA GLY A 158 -10.07 10.44 0.54
C GLY A 158 -9.61 9.51 1.66
N VAL A 159 -10.18 8.32 1.77
CA VAL A 159 -9.78 7.29 2.74
C VAL A 159 -8.35 6.85 2.50
N ASP A 160 -7.96 6.59 1.25
CA ASP A 160 -6.62 6.12 0.91
C ASP A 160 -5.54 7.17 1.27
N LEU A 161 -5.76 8.45 0.95
CA LEU A 161 -4.86 9.54 1.36
C LEU A 161 -4.89 9.80 2.88
N HIS A 162 -6.03 9.60 3.53
CA HIS A 162 -6.12 9.68 4.99
C HIS A 162 -5.30 8.58 5.66
N LEU A 163 -5.29 7.36 5.12
CA LEU A 163 -4.41 6.28 5.58
C LEU A 163 -2.94 6.67 5.48
N MET A 164 -2.53 7.29 4.34
CA MET A 164 -1.17 7.82 4.18
C MET A 164 -0.82 8.87 5.23
N LYS A 165 -1.71 9.84 5.47
CA LYS A 165 -1.51 10.87 6.52
C LYS A 165 -1.34 10.23 7.89
N ARG A 166 -2.18 9.27 8.25
CA ARG A 166 -2.09 8.55 9.52
C ARG A 166 -0.81 7.72 9.65
N ALA A 167 -0.36 7.09 8.57
CA ALA A 167 0.91 6.37 8.55
C ALA A 167 2.09 7.30 8.81
N LEU A 168 2.09 8.51 8.23
CA LEU A 168 3.08 9.54 8.51
C LEU A 168 3.02 10.00 9.96
N GLN A 169 1.83 10.28 10.51
CA GLN A 169 1.63 10.67 11.90
C GLN A 169 2.16 9.63 12.88
N SER A 170 1.90 8.35 12.65
CA SER A 170 2.30 7.27 13.55
C SER A 170 3.79 6.94 13.49
N THR A 171 4.42 7.09 12.32
CA THR A 171 5.79 6.62 12.09
C THR A 171 6.80 7.76 11.96
N HIS A 172 6.35 8.91 11.43
CA HIS A 172 7.19 10.06 11.06
C HIS A 172 6.64 11.37 11.65
N PHE A 173 6.17 11.34 12.90
CA PHE A 173 5.45 12.44 13.54
C PHE A 173 6.16 13.81 13.42
N ARG A 174 7.51 13.83 13.46
CA ARG A 174 8.33 15.05 13.34
C ARG A 174 8.24 15.70 11.95
N PHE A 175 7.89 14.96 10.92
CA PHE A 175 7.92 15.38 9.53
C PHE A 175 6.55 15.25 8.86
N THR A 176 5.50 14.96 9.62
CA THR A 176 4.17 14.65 9.08
C THR A 176 3.65 15.71 8.13
N GLU A 177 3.58 16.97 8.58
CA GLU A 177 3.04 18.08 7.78
C GLU A 177 3.89 18.30 6.53
N GLU A 178 5.22 18.36 6.67
CA GLU A 178 6.15 18.52 5.56
C GLU A 178 6.00 17.42 4.50
N CYS A 179 5.93 16.16 4.94
CA CYS A 179 5.80 15.01 4.05
C CYS A 179 4.42 14.98 3.39
N PHE A 180 3.36 15.20 4.16
CA PHE A 180 2.01 15.16 3.62
C PHE A 180 1.76 16.29 2.63
N ASP A 181 2.22 17.51 2.91
CA ASP A 181 2.16 18.64 1.98
C ASP A 181 2.90 18.33 0.67
N ALA A 182 4.07 17.69 0.75
CA ALA A 182 4.80 17.28 -0.44
C ALA A 182 4.05 16.20 -1.24
N VAL A 183 3.43 15.21 -0.57
CA VAL A 183 2.54 14.21 -1.21
C VAL A 183 1.38 14.91 -1.91
N ILE A 184 0.71 15.85 -1.26
CA ILE A 184 -0.43 16.57 -1.85
C ILE A 184 0.02 17.42 -3.05
N ARG A 185 1.17 18.07 -3.00
CA ARG A 185 1.73 18.78 -4.17
C ARG A 185 1.99 17.85 -5.35
N GLY A 186 2.58 16.67 -5.10
CA GLY A 186 2.80 15.67 -6.14
C GLY A 186 1.49 15.15 -6.73
N TYR A 187 0.52 14.85 -5.87
CA TYR A 187 -0.81 14.40 -6.24
C TYR A 187 -1.55 15.45 -7.11
N SER A 188 -1.39 16.74 -6.76
CA SER A 188 -1.97 17.86 -7.52
C SER A 188 -1.40 18.01 -8.92
N LYS A 189 -0.15 17.63 -9.16
CA LYS A 189 0.44 17.64 -10.51
C LYS A 189 -0.26 16.69 -11.49
N VAL A 190 -0.88 15.63 -10.96
CA VAL A 190 -1.56 14.62 -11.78
C VAL A 190 -3.06 14.95 -11.93
N LEU A 191 -3.75 15.24 -10.84
CA LEU A 191 -5.22 15.40 -10.84
C LEU A 191 -5.69 16.85 -10.91
N GLY A 192 -4.78 17.81 -10.77
CA GLY A 192 -5.11 19.24 -10.75
C GLY A 192 -5.56 19.76 -9.40
N ALA A 193 -5.50 21.08 -9.21
CA ALA A 193 -5.73 21.73 -7.92
C ALA A 193 -7.18 21.63 -7.44
N GLU A 194 -8.15 21.64 -8.34
CA GLU A 194 -9.58 21.61 -8.02
C GLU A 194 -10.00 20.24 -7.45
N ALA A 195 -9.53 19.14 -8.08
CA ALA A 195 -9.74 17.80 -7.58
C ALA A 195 -9.11 17.60 -6.21
N VAL A 196 -7.91 18.16 -6.00
CA VAL A 196 -7.21 18.08 -4.71
C VAL A 196 -7.96 18.82 -3.61
N LYS A 197 -8.52 20.00 -3.88
CA LYS A 197 -9.35 20.74 -2.92
C LYS A 197 -10.52 19.87 -2.43
N SER A 198 -11.26 19.26 -3.36
CA SER A 198 -12.40 18.38 -3.04
C SER A 198 -11.98 17.20 -2.18
N ILE A 199 -10.79 16.59 -2.47
CA ILE A 199 -10.25 15.47 -1.70
C ILE A 199 -9.80 15.89 -0.29
N LEU A 200 -9.15 17.06 -0.15
CA LEU A 200 -8.75 17.58 1.15
C LEU A 200 -9.95 17.88 2.05
N ASP A 201 -11.03 18.40 1.49
CA ASP A 201 -12.27 18.63 2.24
C ASP A 201 -12.92 17.30 2.65
N LYS A 202 -12.84 16.28 1.79
CA LYS A 202 -13.27 14.92 2.12
C LYS A 202 -12.43 14.29 3.24
N ILE A 203 -11.11 14.47 3.23
CA ILE A 203 -10.23 14.00 4.32
C ILE A 203 -10.63 14.63 5.66
N LYS A 204 -10.92 15.96 5.70
CA LYS A 204 -11.39 16.63 6.91
C LYS A 204 -12.70 16.07 7.42
N GLU A 205 -13.63 15.74 6.50
CA GLU A 205 -14.90 15.09 6.84
C GLU A 205 -14.69 13.71 7.46
N ILE A 206 -13.81 12.88 6.87
CA ILE A 206 -13.44 11.55 7.37
C ILE A 206 -12.83 11.67 8.78
N GLU A 207 -11.92 12.62 8.99
CA GLU A 207 -11.29 12.88 10.29
C GLU A 207 -12.31 13.28 11.36
N ARG A 208 -13.32 14.09 11.02
CA ARG A 208 -14.41 14.45 11.95
C ARG A 208 -15.22 13.23 12.36
N ARG A 209 -15.64 12.41 11.39
CA ARG A 209 -16.41 11.18 11.66
C ARG A 209 -15.66 10.23 12.57
N GLY A 210 -14.35 10.09 12.38
CA GLY A 210 -13.48 9.26 13.22
C GLY A 210 -13.43 9.72 14.69
N ARG A 211 -13.40 11.04 14.94
CA ARG A 211 -13.43 11.61 16.29
C ARG A 211 -14.74 11.34 17.02
N TYR A 212 -15.87 11.56 16.38
CA TYR A 212 -17.19 11.26 16.99
C TYR A 212 -17.36 9.80 17.39
N VAL A 213 -16.78 8.85 16.65
CA VAL A 213 -16.82 7.42 17.01
C VAL A 213 -15.91 7.13 18.20
N ALA A 214 -14.79 7.80 18.34
CA ALA A 214 -13.88 7.64 19.48
C ALA A 214 -14.46 8.24 20.77
N GLU A 215 -15.13 9.40 20.70
CA GLU A 215 -15.81 10.06 21.83
C GLU A 215 -16.95 9.20 22.36
N ARG A 216 -17.79 8.62 21.50
CA ARG A 216 -18.89 7.70 21.92
C ARG A 216 -18.41 6.40 22.57
N LYS A 217 -17.19 5.94 22.29
CA LYS A 217 -16.60 4.75 22.91
C LYS A 217 -15.89 5.04 24.24
N GLY A 218 -15.70 6.31 24.57
CA GLY A 218 -15.05 6.77 25.79
C GLY A 218 -16.00 7.22 26.91
N GLU A 219 -17.33 7.23 26.65
CA GLU A 219 -18.32 7.47 27.70
C GLU A 219 -18.60 6.14 28.42
N PRO A 220 -18.28 5.99 29.71
CA PRO A 220 -18.72 4.84 30.51
C PRO A 220 -20.22 4.93 30.69
N GLU A 221 -20.92 3.79 30.50
CA GLU A 221 -22.31 3.57 30.97
C GLU A 221 -22.41 3.64 32.49
#